data_6bb67488f5c06c6ec9baf32510b61e0a
#
_entry.id   6bb67488f5c06c6ec9baf32510b61e0a
#
_cell.length_a   1.000
_cell.length_b   1.000
_cell.length_c   1.000
_cell.angle_alpha   90.00
_cell.angle_beta   90.00
_cell.angle_gamma   90.00
#
_symmetry.space_group_name_H-M   'P 1'
#
loop_
_entity.id
_entity.type
_entity.pdbx_description
1 polymer ?
#
loop_
_entity_poly.entity_id
_entity_poly.type
_entity_poly.pdbx_seq_one_letter_code
_entity_poly.pdbx_strand_id
1 'polypeptide(L)'
;LEGANQFGKTEAWHILDAESDAKLVAGLKPNVSSDILSDSIRNGTITEHLQYANVKQGDTIFMPAGTLHALGPGLLVYEVQQTSDWTYRVYDWGRPATEKRPLHIEKSIRVTRVDFTAPVMPAPETGDGTCHILARCEYFTLEMLSAESNVIELNTNGETFHAITVIEGRAVLQTETVSVELDRFQ
;
A
#
# COMPACT_ATOMS: atom_id res chain seq x y z
N LEU A 1 -17.11 -13.06 2.78
CA LEU A 1 -17.27 -13.20 4.24
C LEU A 1 -18.27 -12.21 4.82
N GLU A 2 -18.37 -11.03 4.26
CA GLU A 2 -19.20 -9.92 4.77
C GLU A 2 -20.48 -9.69 3.92
N GLY A 3 -20.79 -10.57 2.99
CA GLY A 3 -21.94 -10.51 2.11
C GLY A 3 -21.62 -10.14 0.65
N ALA A 4 -22.64 -10.18 -0.20
CA ALA A 4 -22.53 -9.75 -1.59
C ALA A 4 -22.22 -8.24 -1.64
N ASN A 5 -21.34 -7.82 -2.53
CA ASN A 5 -20.87 -6.44 -2.71
C ASN A 5 -19.92 -5.91 -1.62
N GLN A 6 -19.26 -6.77 -0.86
CA GLN A 6 -18.16 -6.40 0.03
C GLN A 6 -16.83 -6.75 -0.65
N PHE A 7 -15.98 -5.74 -0.82
CA PHE A 7 -14.69 -5.88 -1.49
C PHE A 7 -13.57 -6.01 -0.46
N GLY A 8 -12.49 -6.68 -0.83
CA GLY A 8 -11.25 -6.66 -0.08
C GLY A 8 -10.58 -5.28 -0.12
N LYS A 9 -9.48 -5.13 0.57
CA LYS A 9 -8.67 -3.91 0.59
C LYS A 9 -7.36 -4.17 -0.16
N THR A 10 -7.40 -4.03 -1.50
CA THR A 10 -6.19 -4.01 -2.33
C THR A 10 -5.58 -2.62 -2.27
N GLU A 11 -4.29 -2.54 -2.00
CA GLU A 11 -3.60 -1.28 -1.75
C GLU A 11 -2.17 -1.28 -2.28
N ALA A 12 -1.62 -0.09 -2.43
CA ALA A 12 -0.22 0.14 -2.74
C ALA A 12 0.33 1.21 -1.81
N TRP A 13 1.54 0.99 -1.30
CA TRP A 13 2.31 1.93 -0.50
C TRP A 13 3.53 2.41 -1.27
N HIS A 14 3.63 3.70 -1.49
CA HIS A 14 4.83 4.35 -1.98
C HIS A 14 5.55 5.02 -0.82
N ILE A 15 6.83 4.73 -0.64
CA ILE A 15 7.62 5.19 0.50
C ILE A 15 8.13 6.61 0.22
N LEU A 16 7.56 7.59 0.91
CA LEU A 16 7.97 8.99 0.79
C LEU A 16 9.22 9.31 1.61
N ASP A 17 9.39 8.63 2.76
CA ASP A 17 10.57 8.74 3.61
C ASP A 17 10.72 7.47 4.46
N ALA A 18 11.97 7.11 4.78
CA ALA A 18 12.29 5.92 5.57
C ALA A 18 13.56 6.14 6.39
N GLU A 19 13.51 5.86 7.69
CA GLU A 19 14.70 5.76 8.53
C GLU A 19 15.59 4.58 8.07
N SER A 20 16.87 4.61 8.42
CA SER A 20 17.90 3.68 7.90
C SER A 20 17.62 2.19 8.16
N ASP A 21 16.87 1.88 9.21
CA ASP A 21 16.50 0.53 9.63
C ASP A 21 14.99 0.26 9.51
N ALA A 22 14.26 1.14 8.83
CA ALA A 22 12.84 1.03 8.64
C ALA A 22 12.48 -0.22 7.84
N LYS A 23 11.46 -0.90 8.29
CA LYS A 23 10.94 -2.11 7.66
C LYS A 23 9.43 -2.21 7.83
N LEU A 24 8.81 -2.97 6.97
CA LEU A 24 7.39 -3.29 7.04
C LEU A 24 7.18 -4.81 6.95
N VAL A 25 5.98 -5.25 7.27
CA VAL A 25 5.56 -6.64 7.03
C VAL A 25 4.93 -6.70 5.64
N ALA A 26 5.39 -7.63 4.80
CA ALA A 26 4.97 -7.78 3.40
C ALA A 26 4.53 -9.21 3.08
N GLY A 27 3.78 -9.85 3.96
CA GLY A 27 3.31 -11.24 3.81
C GLY A 27 3.88 -12.18 4.85
N LEU A 28 3.92 -13.45 4.51
CA LEU A 28 4.43 -14.54 5.34
C LEU A 28 5.75 -15.08 4.78
N LYS A 29 6.57 -15.65 5.66
CA LYS A 29 7.77 -16.38 5.25
C LYS A 29 7.40 -17.57 4.36
N PRO A 30 8.32 -18.04 3.49
CA PRO A 30 8.10 -19.25 2.71
C PRO A 30 7.75 -20.46 3.60
N ASN A 31 6.93 -21.36 3.05
CA ASN A 31 6.52 -22.61 3.69
C ASN A 31 5.58 -22.47 4.92
N VAL A 32 5.00 -21.31 5.15
CA VAL A 32 3.92 -21.16 6.13
C VAL A 32 2.63 -21.68 5.52
N SER A 33 2.14 -22.83 6.01
CA SER A 33 0.84 -23.38 5.60
C SER A 33 -0.32 -22.69 6.33
N SER A 34 -1.54 -22.95 5.87
CA SER A 34 -2.75 -22.45 6.55
C SER A 34 -2.87 -22.96 7.98
N ASP A 35 -2.42 -24.19 8.25
CA ASP A 35 -2.43 -24.76 9.60
C ASP A 35 -1.41 -24.04 10.50
N ILE A 36 -0.17 -23.85 10.01
CA ILE A 36 0.87 -23.09 10.74
C ILE A 36 0.38 -21.66 11.02
N LEU A 37 -0.22 -20.99 10.02
CA LEU A 37 -0.81 -19.67 10.19
C LEU A 37 -1.88 -19.67 11.28
N SER A 38 -2.83 -20.60 11.21
CA SER A 38 -3.93 -20.73 12.16
C SER A 38 -3.42 -20.92 13.59
N ASP A 39 -2.48 -21.86 13.78
CA ASP A 39 -1.90 -22.15 15.09
C ASP A 39 -1.10 -20.98 15.64
N SER A 40 -0.28 -20.33 14.79
CA SER A 40 0.55 -19.19 15.20
C SER A 40 -0.29 -17.97 15.60
N ILE A 41 -1.41 -17.71 14.92
CA ILE A 41 -2.34 -16.64 15.30
C ILE A 41 -2.97 -16.96 16.66
N ARG A 42 -3.48 -18.18 16.87
CA ARG A 42 -4.14 -18.58 18.12
C ARG A 42 -3.19 -18.58 19.30
N ASN A 43 -1.93 -18.98 19.08
CA ASN A 43 -0.90 -19.05 20.12
C ASN A 43 -0.16 -17.71 20.31
N GLY A 44 -0.41 -16.68 19.47
CA GLY A 44 0.27 -15.39 19.56
C GLY A 44 1.70 -15.37 19.06
N THR A 45 2.11 -16.40 18.30
CA THR A 45 3.47 -16.54 17.75
C THR A 45 3.60 -16.12 16.28
N ILE A 46 2.57 -15.47 15.73
CA ILE A 46 2.52 -15.08 14.30
C ILE A 46 3.73 -14.27 13.85
N THR A 47 4.34 -13.48 14.73
CA THR A 47 5.53 -12.68 14.44
C THR A 47 6.73 -13.49 13.97
N GLU A 48 6.83 -14.75 14.37
CA GLU A 48 7.89 -15.68 13.94
C GLU A 48 7.76 -16.08 12.46
N HIS A 49 6.57 -15.93 11.90
CA HIS A 49 6.20 -16.33 10.55
C HIS A 49 6.05 -15.13 9.58
N LEU A 50 6.17 -13.90 10.07
CA LEU A 50 6.06 -12.70 9.24
C LEU A 50 7.29 -12.54 8.33
N GLN A 51 7.03 -12.15 7.08
CA GLN A 51 8.06 -11.69 6.16
C GLN A 51 8.23 -10.19 6.35
N TYR A 52 9.40 -9.80 6.84
CA TYR A 52 9.80 -8.39 6.91
C TYR A 52 10.53 -8.00 5.63
N ALA A 53 10.24 -6.81 5.15
CA ALA A 53 10.93 -6.18 4.03
C ALA A 53 11.59 -4.88 4.48
N ASN A 54 12.88 -4.71 4.20
CA ASN A 54 13.55 -3.43 4.33
C ASN A 54 13.15 -2.56 3.14
N VAL A 55 12.87 -1.32 3.38
CA VAL A 55 12.43 -0.36 2.37
C VAL A 55 13.19 0.96 2.54
N LYS A 56 13.27 1.70 1.46
CA LYS A 56 13.87 3.05 1.40
C LYS A 56 12.94 4.00 0.64
N GLN A 57 13.23 5.27 0.73
CA GLN A 57 12.53 6.30 -0.04
C GLN A 57 12.46 5.92 -1.54
N GLY A 58 11.30 6.09 -2.12
CA GLY A 58 11.00 5.81 -3.53
C GLY A 58 10.56 4.37 -3.82
N ASP A 59 10.75 3.43 -2.88
CA ASP A 59 10.25 2.07 -3.04
C ASP A 59 8.72 2.02 -3.06
N THR A 60 8.17 1.04 -3.74
CA THR A 60 6.71 0.82 -3.78
C THR A 60 6.39 -0.64 -3.49
N ILE A 61 5.34 -0.87 -2.72
CA ILE A 61 4.84 -2.20 -2.38
C ILE A 61 3.36 -2.29 -2.78
N PHE A 62 3.04 -3.28 -3.61
CA PHE A 62 1.66 -3.57 -3.99
C PHE A 62 1.12 -4.77 -3.21
N MET A 63 0.00 -4.59 -2.54
CA MET A 63 -0.60 -5.58 -1.63
C MET A 63 -2.03 -5.90 -2.07
N PRO A 64 -2.24 -6.97 -2.85
CA PRO A 64 -3.57 -7.48 -3.10
C PRO A 64 -4.30 -7.84 -1.80
N ALA A 65 -5.62 -7.71 -1.79
CA ALA A 65 -6.44 -8.13 -0.66
C ALA A 65 -6.09 -9.53 -0.16
N GLY A 66 -6.04 -9.71 1.15
CA GLY A 66 -5.60 -10.95 1.80
C GLY A 66 -4.09 -11.05 2.04
N THR A 67 -3.29 -10.10 1.57
CA THR A 67 -1.88 -10.01 1.94
C THR A 67 -1.76 -9.56 3.40
N LEU A 68 -1.06 -10.33 4.23
CA LEU A 68 -0.79 -9.93 5.60
C LEU A 68 0.31 -8.87 5.60
N HIS A 69 -0.01 -7.67 6.12
CA HIS A 69 0.92 -6.55 6.08
C HIS A 69 0.78 -5.64 7.30
N ALA A 70 1.84 -4.92 7.62
CA ALA A 70 1.85 -3.90 8.66
C ALA A 70 2.99 -2.90 8.44
N LEU A 71 2.73 -1.62 8.73
CA LEU A 71 3.77 -0.60 8.78
C LEU A 71 4.62 -0.79 10.04
N GLY A 72 5.93 -0.68 9.87
CA GLY A 72 6.87 -0.49 10.96
C GLY A 72 7.07 0.98 11.32
N PRO A 73 7.84 1.26 12.36
CA PRO A 73 8.23 2.64 12.70
C PRO A 73 9.18 3.24 11.66
N GLY A 74 9.30 4.58 11.66
CA GLY A 74 10.25 5.30 10.82
C GLY A 74 9.89 5.36 9.34
N LEU A 75 8.62 5.20 8.98
CA LEU A 75 8.12 5.25 7.61
C LEU A 75 7.10 6.36 7.42
N LEU A 76 7.24 7.12 6.33
CA LEU A 76 6.22 7.98 5.78
C LEU A 76 5.79 7.38 4.43
N VAL A 77 4.49 7.07 4.28
CA VAL A 77 3.97 6.42 3.09
C VAL A 77 2.86 7.21 2.43
N TYR A 78 2.78 7.13 1.12
CA TYR A 78 1.63 7.51 0.33
C TYR A 78 0.84 6.23 0.00
N GLU A 79 -0.36 6.12 0.55
CA GLU A 79 -1.20 4.94 0.38
C GLU A 79 -2.32 5.22 -0.61
N VAL A 80 -2.48 4.33 -1.58
CA VAL A 80 -3.66 4.26 -2.46
C VAL A 80 -4.31 2.89 -2.29
N GLN A 81 -5.62 2.88 -2.10
CA GLN A 81 -6.40 1.66 -1.92
C GLN A 81 -7.69 1.68 -2.72
N GLN A 82 -8.23 0.51 -3.03
CA GLN A 82 -9.61 0.41 -3.50
C GLN A 82 -10.58 0.89 -2.42
N THR A 83 -11.77 1.30 -2.82
CA THR A 83 -12.82 1.81 -1.90
C THR A 83 -13.34 0.68 -1.00
N SER A 84 -12.62 0.42 0.09
CA SER A 84 -12.95 -0.58 1.09
C SER A 84 -12.32 -0.24 2.43
N ASP A 85 -13.09 -0.31 3.51
CA ASP A 85 -12.63 -0.08 4.89
C ASP A 85 -12.43 -1.39 5.66
N TRP A 86 -12.57 -2.54 5.00
CA TRP A 86 -12.47 -3.83 5.65
C TRP A 86 -11.03 -4.19 6.00
N THR A 87 -10.71 -4.09 7.30
CA THR A 87 -9.43 -4.52 7.85
C THR A 87 -9.67 -5.62 8.88
N TYR A 88 -9.03 -6.78 8.67
CA TYR A 88 -9.01 -7.85 9.67
C TYR A 88 -7.71 -7.80 10.46
N ARG A 89 -7.81 -7.44 11.74
CA ARG A 89 -6.64 -7.38 12.61
C ARG A 89 -6.30 -8.77 13.13
N VAL A 90 -5.16 -9.27 12.69
CA VAL A 90 -4.61 -10.60 13.04
C VAL A 90 -3.92 -10.54 14.40
N TYR A 91 -3.13 -9.51 14.60
CA TYR A 91 -2.26 -9.30 15.75
C TYR A 91 -2.11 -7.81 16.01
N ASP A 92 -1.97 -7.41 17.24
CA ASP A 92 -1.83 -6.00 17.62
C ASP A 92 -0.61 -5.74 18.52
N TRP A 93 0.51 -6.40 18.20
CA TRP A 93 1.81 -6.21 18.86
C TRP A 93 1.74 -6.34 20.40
N GLY A 94 0.96 -7.33 20.87
CA GLY A 94 0.77 -7.58 22.29
C GLY A 94 -0.16 -6.61 23.01
N ARG A 95 -0.78 -5.64 22.30
CA ARG A 95 -1.81 -4.78 22.90
C ARG A 95 -3.08 -5.57 23.16
N PRO A 96 -3.75 -5.37 24.31
CA PRO A 96 -5.01 -6.04 24.56
C PRO A 96 -6.08 -5.65 23.53
N ALA A 97 -6.85 -6.63 23.09
CA ALA A 97 -8.02 -6.37 22.26
C ALA A 97 -9.06 -5.54 23.04
N THR A 98 -9.67 -4.56 22.37
CA THR A 98 -10.74 -3.72 22.93
C THR A 98 -11.91 -3.69 21.95
N GLU A 99 -13.08 -3.19 22.38
CA GLU A 99 -14.24 -3.01 21.50
C GLU A 99 -13.91 -2.15 20.25
N LYS A 100 -13.04 -1.15 20.40
CA LYS A 100 -12.60 -0.28 19.29
C LYS A 100 -11.49 -0.89 18.44
N ARG A 101 -10.79 -1.91 18.94
CA ARG A 101 -9.68 -2.61 18.27
C ARG A 101 -9.78 -4.12 18.50
N PRO A 102 -10.83 -4.78 17.99
CA PRO A 102 -10.97 -6.22 18.13
C PRO A 102 -9.96 -6.96 17.26
N LEU A 103 -9.59 -8.16 17.65
CA LEU A 103 -8.90 -9.12 16.79
C LEU A 103 -9.95 -9.91 15.99
N HIS A 104 -9.63 -10.18 14.71
CA HIS A 104 -10.54 -10.88 13.79
C HIS A 104 -9.97 -12.24 13.38
N ILE A 105 -9.59 -13.06 14.36
CA ILE A 105 -8.77 -14.27 14.17
C ILE A 105 -9.32 -15.18 13.08
N GLU A 106 -10.56 -15.66 13.22
CA GLU A 106 -11.16 -16.61 12.28
C GLU A 106 -11.33 -16.03 10.86
N LYS A 107 -11.71 -14.76 10.76
CA LYS A 107 -11.82 -14.08 9.47
C LYS A 107 -10.45 -13.91 8.82
N SER A 108 -9.44 -13.53 9.61
CA SER A 108 -8.06 -13.37 9.14
C SER A 108 -7.51 -14.67 8.59
N ILE A 109 -7.67 -15.80 9.32
CA ILE A 109 -7.22 -17.12 8.86
C ILE A 109 -7.85 -17.47 7.50
N ARG A 110 -9.14 -17.17 7.31
CA ARG A 110 -9.87 -17.51 6.08
C ARG A 110 -9.47 -16.67 4.86
N VAL A 111 -8.99 -15.45 5.04
CA VAL A 111 -8.69 -14.52 3.92
C VAL A 111 -7.20 -14.38 3.65
N THR A 112 -6.33 -14.76 4.59
CA THR A 112 -4.89 -14.58 4.42
C THR A 112 -4.35 -15.48 3.31
N ARG A 113 -3.62 -14.90 2.39
CA ARG A 113 -2.92 -15.58 1.31
C ARG A 113 -1.57 -16.05 1.83
N VAL A 114 -1.48 -17.35 2.15
CA VAL A 114 -0.25 -17.97 2.67
C VAL A 114 0.83 -18.15 1.60
N ASP A 115 0.45 -18.14 0.35
CA ASP A 115 1.28 -18.36 -0.83
C ASP A 115 1.80 -17.06 -1.48
N PHE A 116 1.55 -15.91 -0.84
CA PHE A 116 1.91 -14.63 -1.41
C PHE A 116 2.73 -13.77 -0.44
N THR A 117 3.85 -13.27 -0.95
CA THR A 117 4.68 -12.24 -0.32
C THR A 117 4.77 -11.06 -1.27
N ALA A 118 4.44 -9.86 -0.80
CA ALA A 118 4.49 -8.67 -1.62
C ALA A 118 5.95 -8.27 -1.90
N PRO A 119 6.36 -8.17 -3.17
CA PRO A 119 7.71 -7.73 -3.50
C PRO A 119 7.87 -6.23 -3.26
N VAL A 120 9.06 -5.83 -2.86
CA VAL A 120 9.46 -4.41 -2.87
C VAL A 120 9.94 -4.06 -4.27
N MET A 121 9.28 -3.13 -4.90
CA MET A 121 9.68 -2.58 -6.20
C MET A 121 10.55 -1.35 -5.93
N PRO A 122 11.78 -1.31 -6.43
CA PRO A 122 12.67 -0.18 -6.20
C PRO A 122 12.15 1.09 -6.88
N ALA A 123 12.61 2.24 -6.39
CA ALA A 123 12.35 3.53 -7.01
C ALA A 123 12.69 3.49 -8.51
N PRO A 124 11.80 3.99 -9.40
CA PRO A 124 12.13 4.13 -10.80
C PRO A 124 13.22 5.20 -11.00
N GLU A 125 13.95 5.11 -12.09
CA GLU A 125 14.82 6.21 -12.53
C GLU A 125 13.92 7.35 -13.03
N THR A 126 13.97 8.49 -12.36
CA THR A 126 13.19 9.67 -12.72
C THR A 126 14.01 10.64 -13.59
N GLY A 127 13.33 11.36 -14.44
CA GLY A 127 13.90 12.42 -15.27
C GLY A 127 12.82 13.42 -15.69
N ASP A 128 13.21 14.51 -16.29
CA ASP A 128 12.28 15.55 -16.71
C ASP A 128 11.30 15.05 -17.78
N GLY A 129 10.01 15.12 -17.49
CA GLY A 129 8.93 14.64 -18.35
C GLY A 129 8.66 13.14 -18.27
N THR A 130 9.11 12.43 -17.22
CA THR A 130 8.89 10.99 -17.09
C THR A 130 7.60 10.67 -16.34
N CYS A 131 6.99 9.54 -16.75
CA CYS A 131 5.83 8.93 -16.10
C CYS A 131 6.11 7.44 -15.88
N HIS A 132 5.99 6.97 -14.64
CA HIS A 132 6.24 5.59 -14.26
C HIS A 132 5.04 5.00 -13.55
N ILE A 133 4.58 3.83 -13.99
CA ILE A 133 3.55 3.07 -13.29
C ILE A 133 4.21 2.38 -12.11
N LEU A 134 3.83 2.76 -10.89
CA LEU A 134 4.29 2.17 -9.64
C LEU A 134 3.47 0.95 -9.23
N ALA A 135 2.15 1.00 -9.47
CA ALA A 135 1.24 -0.12 -9.22
C ALA A 135 0.02 -0.01 -10.12
N ARG A 136 -0.52 -1.16 -10.57
CA ARG A 136 -1.75 -1.20 -11.36
C ARG A 136 -2.58 -2.41 -11.01
N CYS A 137 -3.88 -2.21 -10.85
CA CYS A 137 -4.88 -3.27 -10.71
C CYS A 137 -6.21 -2.83 -11.35
N GLU A 138 -7.26 -3.63 -11.18
CA GLU A 138 -8.60 -3.28 -11.69
C GLU A 138 -9.24 -2.08 -10.98
N TYR A 139 -8.74 -1.67 -9.80
CA TYR A 139 -9.34 -0.62 -8.98
C TYR A 139 -8.65 0.73 -9.11
N PHE A 140 -7.33 0.74 -9.35
CA PHE A 140 -6.53 1.96 -9.48
C PHE A 140 -5.24 1.72 -10.26
N THR A 141 -4.68 2.81 -10.76
CA THR A 141 -3.28 2.88 -11.21
C THR A 141 -2.61 3.97 -10.38
N LEU A 142 -1.48 3.62 -9.75
CA LEU A 142 -0.60 4.57 -9.08
C LEU A 142 0.57 4.86 -10.00
N GLU A 143 0.76 6.14 -10.31
CA GLU A 143 1.80 6.61 -11.22
C GLU A 143 2.66 7.67 -10.52
N MET A 144 3.94 7.69 -10.84
CA MET A 144 4.86 8.76 -10.48
C MET A 144 5.17 9.59 -11.72
N LEU A 145 4.96 10.88 -11.61
CA LEU A 145 5.28 11.86 -12.63
C LEU A 145 6.45 12.70 -12.14
N SER A 146 7.44 12.95 -13.00
CA SER A 146 8.56 13.83 -12.71
C SER A 146 8.73 14.84 -13.85
N ALA A 147 8.64 16.13 -13.52
CA ALA A 147 8.80 17.22 -14.46
C ALA A 147 9.54 18.39 -13.80
N GLU A 148 10.53 18.94 -14.49
CA GLU A 148 11.24 20.17 -14.11
C GLU A 148 10.92 21.32 -15.08
N SER A 149 11.01 21.05 -16.36
CA SER A 149 10.81 22.02 -17.45
C SER A 149 9.77 21.55 -18.46
N ASN A 150 9.57 20.25 -18.57
CA ASN A 150 8.64 19.66 -19.50
C ASN A 150 7.21 19.63 -18.95
N VAL A 151 6.24 19.71 -19.85
CA VAL A 151 4.83 19.50 -19.56
C VAL A 151 4.50 18.03 -19.74
N ILE A 152 3.81 17.44 -18.78
CA ILE A 152 3.26 16.09 -18.89
C ILE A 152 1.76 16.23 -19.17
N GLU A 153 1.33 15.70 -20.31
CA GLU A 153 -0.08 15.64 -20.66
C GLU A 153 -0.73 14.39 -20.02
N LEU A 154 -1.83 14.59 -19.32
CA LEU A 154 -2.61 13.52 -18.70
C LEU A 154 -3.98 13.45 -19.37
N ASN A 155 -4.45 12.25 -19.68
CA ASN A 155 -5.75 12.04 -20.27
C ASN A 155 -6.47 10.86 -19.61
N THR A 156 -7.66 11.08 -19.09
CA THR A 156 -8.50 10.03 -18.52
C THR A 156 -9.28 9.25 -19.58
N ASN A 157 -9.29 9.71 -20.83
CA ASN A 157 -10.13 9.20 -21.93
C ASN A 157 -11.64 9.17 -21.59
N GLY A 158 -12.06 9.93 -20.58
CA GLY A 158 -13.42 9.92 -20.06
C GLY A 158 -13.82 8.68 -19.26
N GLU A 159 -12.85 7.82 -18.90
CA GLU A 159 -13.11 6.54 -18.21
C GLU A 159 -12.95 6.63 -16.69
N THR A 160 -12.19 7.61 -16.20
CA THR A 160 -11.86 7.74 -14.77
C THR A 160 -11.58 9.21 -14.40
N PHE A 161 -10.92 9.43 -13.30
CA PHE A 161 -10.39 10.71 -12.85
C PHE A 161 -8.92 10.57 -12.43
N HIS A 162 -8.20 11.69 -12.38
CA HIS A 162 -6.87 11.75 -11.75
C HIS A 162 -6.99 12.40 -10.38
N ALA A 163 -6.40 11.78 -9.37
CA ALA A 163 -6.09 12.39 -8.09
C ALA A 163 -4.58 12.64 -8.06
N ILE A 164 -4.18 13.91 -8.00
CA ILE A 164 -2.78 14.31 -8.12
C ILE A 164 -2.34 14.88 -6.78
N THR A 165 -1.20 14.42 -6.28
CA THR A 165 -0.55 14.94 -5.07
C THR A 165 0.90 15.27 -5.39
N VAL A 166 1.32 16.48 -5.09
CA VAL A 166 2.72 16.90 -5.22
C VAL A 166 3.52 16.37 -4.03
N ILE A 167 4.44 15.44 -4.28
CA ILE A 167 5.27 14.85 -3.22
C ILE A 167 6.61 15.59 -3.08
N GLU A 168 7.06 16.29 -4.11
CA GLU A 168 8.28 17.10 -4.10
C GLU A 168 8.13 18.32 -5.01
N GLY A 169 8.64 19.48 -4.59
CA GLY A 169 8.59 20.71 -5.35
C GLY A 169 7.21 21.36 -5.40
N ARG A 170 6.83 21.86 -6.57
CA ARG A 170 5.57 22.52 -6.90
C ARG A 170 5.10 22.11 -8.29
N ALA A 171 3.81 22.17 -8.52
CA ALA A 171 3.23 21.92 -9.83
C ALA A 171 2.15 22.94 -10.18
N VAL A 172 1.94 23.15 -11.46
CA VAL A 172 0.78 23.84 -11.99
C VAL A 172 -0.04 22.84 -12.80
N LEU A 173 -1.25 22.61 -12.39
CA LEU A 173 -2.21 21.81 -13.15
C LEU A 173 -3.06 22.75 -14.00
N GLN A 174 -3.10 22.49 -15.30
CA GLN A 174 -3.82 23.30 -16.24
C GLN A 174 -4.76 22.48 -17.11
N THR A 175 -5.98 22.94 -17.24
CA THR A 175 -6.96 22.50 -18.24
C THR A 175 -7.28 23.65 -19.17
N GLU A 176 -8.17 23.45 -20.13
CA GLU A 176 -8.63 24.54 -21.01
C GLU A 176 -9.26 25.72 -20.25
N THR A 177 -9.84 25.47 -19.08
CA THR A 177 -10.65 26.45 -18.35
C THR A 177 -10.13 26.75 -16.93
N VAL A 178 -9.24 25.93 -16.38
CA VAL A 178 -8.80 26.04 -14.98
C VAL A 178 -7.30 25.89 -14.89
N SER A 179 -6.67 26.71 -14.05
CA SER A 179 -5.26 26.58 -13.65
C SER A 179 -5.19 26.59 -12.14
N VAL A 180 -4.48 25.62 -11.57
CA VAL A 180 -4.30 25.44 -10.12
C VAL A 180 -2.83 25.25 -9.81
N GLU A 181 -2.30 26.04 -8.89
CA GLU A 181 -0.97 25.83 -8.33
C GLU A 181 -1.07 24.90 -7.14
N LEU A 182 -0.17 23.93 -7.06
CA LEU A 182 -0.08 22.98 -5.98
C LEU A 182 1.31 23.05 -5.33
N ASP A 183 1.32 23.20 -4.03
CA ASP A 183 2.50 23.03 -3.19
C ASP A 183 2.65 21.56 -2.76
N ARG A 184 3.79 21.26 -2.14
CA ARG A 184 4.05 19.91 -1.61
C ARG A 184 2.95 19.45 -0.66
N PHE A 185 2.46 18.22 -0.86
CA PHE A 185 1.36 17.58 -0.14
C PHE A 185 -0.03 18.19 -0.35
N GLN A 186 -0.20 18.83 -1.48
CA GLN A 186 -1.51 19.24 -2.02
C GLN A 186 -1.84 18.46 -3.29
#